data_4bad993073b31c4771cf66300975be17
#
_entry.id   4bad993073b31c4771cf66300975be17
#
_cell.length_a   1.000
_cell.length_b   1.000
_cell.length_c   1.000
_cell.angle_alpha   90.00
_cell.angle_beta   90.00
_cell.angle_gamma   90.00
#
_symmetry.space_group_name_H-M   'P 1'
#
loop_
_entity.id
_entity.type
_entity.pdbx_description
1 polymer ?
#
loop_
_entity_poly.entity_id
_entity_poly.type
_entity_poly.pdbx_seq_one_letter_code
_entity_poly.pdbx_strand_id
1 'polypeptide(L)'
;MNRIPPDFLWGASTAPHQIEGNNINSDWWAREQVTPGMAFSGDAIDSYHRYGEDMRLLADAGLNAYRFGIEWARVEPIPGHFSKAELAHYRRVIDTALGLGLTPVVTLQHFSTPRWFADAGSWMTERAIDRFASYVTTATSILEGIEWVCTINEPNMLAMMGTMMKAAESGDGDWQSPTVEGDVQMVLPAPDPEVGRRLARAHDAAREILKERTDAKVGWTVANQALTAKPEHEARLIEERYVREDLYLEAARQDDFIGVQAYSTQEVDENGPVPHAPHPDNTLVGTAYRPDSLGMAVRHAWKVTDGVPVLVTENGIATGDDNRRIAYTTEALQHLSAAMDDGVDVRGYLHWSALDNYEWGHWEPTFGLIAVDRETFERQPKPSLAWLGNLARSGKGPTT
;
A
#
# COMPACT_ATOMS: atom_id res chain seq x y z
N MET A 1 19.44 -16.60 15.39
CA MET A 1 19.26 -15.36 14.61
C MET A 1 19.75 -15.64 13.20
N ASN A 2 18.84 -15.78 12.26
CA ASN A 2 19.22 -15.90 10.87
C ASN A 2 19.73 -14.54 10.38
N ARG A 3 20.79 -14.58 9.62
CA ARG A 3 21.39 -13.39 9.02
C ARG A 3 20.41 -12.90 7.93
N ILE A 4 19.97 -11.65 8.03
CA ILE A 4 19.19 -11.00 6.95
C ILE A 4 20.02 -11.11 5.65
N PRO A 5 19.42 -11.50 4.51
CA PRO A 5 20.10 -11.55 3.22
C PRO A 5 20.79 -10.20 2.91
N PRO A 6 21.98 -10.21 2.28
CA PRO A 6 22.71 -8.96 2.01
C PRO A 6 22.01 -8.04 1.00
N ASP A 7 21.14 -8.58 0.17
CA ASP A 7 20.29 -7.90 -0.82
C ASP A 7 18.88 -7.57 -0.31
N PHE A 8 18.64 -7.70 0.99
CA PHE A 8 17.34 -7.41 1.61
C PHE A 8 17.03 -5.91 1.53
N LEU A 9 15.83 -5.60 1.04
CA LEU A 9 15.36 -4.23 0.93
C LEU A 9 14.87 -3.71 2.27
N TRP A 10 15.54 -2.68 2.78
CA TRP A 10 15.12 -1.92 3.95
C TRP A 10 14.66 -0.54 3.52
N GLY A 11 13.38 -0.24 3.66
CA GLY A 11 12.86 1.01 3.14
C GLY A 11 11.60 1.51 3.82
N ALA A 12 10.98 2.45 3.13
CA ALA A 12 9.67 2.98 3.49
C ALA A 12 8.83 3.20 2.24
N SER A 13 7.52 3.30 2.42
CA SER A 13 6.53 3.42 1.35
C SER A 13 5.77 4.73 1.43
N THR A 14 5.27 5.17 0.28
CA THR A 14 4.36 6.32 0.12
C THR A 14 3.36 6.06 -1.01
N ALA A 15 2.33 6.92 -1.09
CA ALA A 15 1.39 6.95 -2.22
C ALA A 15 1.26 8.38 -2.76
N PRO A 16 1.19 8.59 -4.09
CA PRO A 16 1.25 9.92 -4.69
C PRO A 16 0.17 10.87 -4.18
N HIS A 17 -1.08 10.44 -4.18
CA HIS A 17 -2.20 11.29 -3.73
C HIS A 17 -2.06 11.75 -2.29
N GLN A 18 -1.45 10.92 -1.43
CA GLN A 18 -1.27 11.19 0.00
C GLN A 18 -0.15 12.19 0.29
N ILE A 19 0.84 12.32 -0.61
CA ILE A 19 2.06 13.11 -0.33
C ILE A 19 2.32 14.27 -1.30
N GLU A 20 1.90 14.14 -2.57
CA GLU A 20 2.34 15.06 -3.62
C GLU A 20 1.64 16.41 -3.61
N GLY A 21 0.35 16.43 -3.26
CA GLY A 21 -0.51 17.62 -3.32
C GLY A 21 -1.04 17.96 -4.71
N ASN A 22 -2.11 18.75 -4.74
CA ASN A 22 -2.71 19.28 -5.98
C ASN A 22 -2.98 18.22 -7.07
N ASN A 23 -3.45 17.04 -6.68
CA ASN A 23 -3.80 15.97 -7.60
C ASN A 23 -5.20 16.20 -8.22
N ILE A 24 -5.39 17.36 -8.81
CA ILE A 24 -6.68 17.91 -9.23
C ILE A 24 -7.42 17.11 -10.30
N ASN A 25 -6.71 16.28 -11.05
CA ASN A 25 -7.28 15.42 -12.09
C ASN A 25 -7.73 14.05 -11.58
N SER A 26 -7.51 13.76 -10.28
CA SER A 26 -7.87 12.47 -9.70
C SER A 26 -9.35 12.40 -9.28
N ASP A 27 -9.86 11.20 -9.22
CA ASP A 27 -11.17 10.87 -8.66
C ASP A 27 -11.24 11.16 -7.15
N TRP A 28 -10.15 10.92 -6.41
CA TRP A 28 -10.07 11.25 -4.98
C TRP A 28 -10.17 12.74 -4.71
N TRP A 29 -9.48 13.58 -5.47
CA TRP A 29 -9.64 15.04 -5.38
C TRP A 29 -11.08 15.48 -5.57
N ALA A 30 -11.78 14.91 -6.57
CA ALA A 30 -13.18 15.22 -6.79
C ALA A 30 -14.08 14.74 -5.64
N ARG A 31 -13.80 13.57 -5.07
CA ARG A 31 -14.53 12.98 -3.94
C ARG A 31 -14.40 13.81 -2.67
N GLU A 32 -13.19 14.27 -2.33
CA GLU A 32 -12.93 15.11 -1.15
C GLU A 32 -13.80 16.37 -1.10
N GLN A 33 -14.11 16.93 -2.27
CA GLN A 33 -14.90 18.16 -2.36
C GLN A 33 -16.40 17.95 -2.07
N VAL A 34 -16.90 16.73 -2.18
CA VAL A 34 -18.33 16.43 -2.09
C VAL A 34 -18.69 15.50 -0.93
N THR A 35 -17.72 14.85 -0.30
CA THR A 35 -17.95 13.91 0.80
C THR A 35 -17.94 14.63 2.14
N PRO A 36 -19.07 14.72 2.86
CA PRO A 36 -19.12 15.37 4.16
C PRO A 36 -18.17 14.71 5.17
N GLY A 37 -17.46 15.53 5.95
CA GLY A 37 -16.52 15.05 6.99
C GLY A 37 -15.17 14.59 6.48
N MET A 38 -14.97 14.48 5.18
CA MET A 38 -13.69 14.13 4.59
C MET A 38 -12.76 15.35 4.59
N ALA A 39 -11.56 15.20 5.15
CA ALA A 39 -10.54 16.25 5.08
C ALA A 39 -10.04 16.41 3.64
N PHE A 40 -9.63 17.61 3.28
CA PHE A 40 -9.12 17.92 1.95
C PHE A 40 -7.60 17.70 1.89
N SER A 41 -7.13 17.01 0.84
CA SER A 41 -5.69 16.76 0.63
C SER A 41 -4.90 18.04 0.33
N GLY A 42 -5.44 18.92 -0.52
CA GLY A 42 -4.84 20.20 -0.87
C GLY A 42 -3.42 20.05 -1.41
N ASP A 43 -2.47 20.78 -0.80
CA ASP A 43 -1.05 20.66 -1.11
C ASP A 43 -0.41 19.38 -0.56
N ALA A 44 -1.17 18.56 0.14
CA ALA A 44 -0.70 17.40 0.89
C ALA A 44 0.52 17.78 1.76
N ILE A 45 1.68 17.20 1.47
CA ILE A 45 2.94 17.57 2.12
C ILE A 45 3.97 18.06 1.09
N ASP A 46 3.52 18.49 -0.08
CA ASP A 46 4.34 19.08 -1.16
C ASP A 46 5.49 18.17 -1.62
N SER A 47 5.35 16.86 -1.50
CA SER A 47 6.41 15.93 -1.95
C SER A 47 6.62 15.95 -3.46
N TYR A 48 5.63 16.41 -4.26
CA TYR A 48 5.83 16.62 -5.71
C TYR A 48 7.05 17.49 -6.02
N HIS A 49 7.31 18.53 -5.21
CA HIS A 49 8.47 19.41 -5.36
C HIS A 49 9.64 19.01 -4.44
N ARG A 50 9.37 18.33 -3.32
CA ARG A 50 10.34 18.04 -2.25
C ARG A 50 10.81 16.58 -2.20
N TYR A 51 10.46 15.74 -3.19
CA TYR A 51 10.85 14.32 -3.22
C TYR A 51 12.35 14.08 -3.01
N GLY A 52 13.20 15.00 -3.52
CA GLY A 52 14.66 14.89 -3.34
C GLY A 52 15.13 15.10 -1.90
N GLU A 53 14.41 15.92 -1.11
CA GLU A 53 14.63 16.10 0.32
C GLU A 53 14.17 14.84 1.07
N ASP A 54 12.96 14.36 0.78
CA ASP A 54 12.37 13.18 1.40
C ASP A 54 13.27 11.95 1.22
N MET A 55 13.72 11.69 -0.01
CA MET A 55 14.60 10.56 -0.33
C MET A 55 15.97 10.67 0.33
N ARG A 56 16.53 11.89 0.43
CA ARG A 56 17.82 12.11 1.10
C ARG A 56 17.74 11.75 2.57
N LEU A 57 16.66 12.14 3.26
CA LEU A 57 16.46 11.79 4.67
C LEU A 57 16.41 10.28 4.89
N LEU A 58 15.77 9.53 3.98
CA LEU A 58 15.73 8.06 4.04
C LEU A 58 17.11 7.45 3.80
N ALA A 59 17.84 7.90 2.77
CA ALA A 59 19.18 7.42 2.44
C ALA A 59 20.19 7.73 3.55
N ASP A 60 20.19 8.96 4.07
CA ASP A 60 21.09 9.40 5.16
C ASP A 60 20.82 8.61 6.46
N ALA A 61 19.57 8.23 6.71
CA ALA A 61 19.22 7.35 7.80
C ALA A 61 19.78 5.93 7.64
N GLY A 62 20.11 5.50 6.41
CA GLY A 62 20.68 4.19 6.07
C GLY A 62 19.70 3.19 5.49
N LEU A 63 18.53 3.63 5.04
CA LEU A 63 17.65 2.82 4.24
C LEU A 63 18.22 2.66 2.82
N ASN A 64 17.89 1.56 2.15
CA ASN A 64 18.39 1.23 0.82
C ASN A 64 17.27 1.08 -0.24
N ALA A 65 16.01 1.29 0.16
CA ALA A 65 14.88 1.20 -0.74
C ALA A 65 13.83 2.28 -0.43
N TYR A 66 13.08 2.68 -1.46
CA TYR A 66 11.95 3.60 -1.32
C TYR A 66 10.84 3.21 -2.30
N ARG A 67 9.63 2.97 -1.77
CA ARG A 67 8.45 2.70 -2.59
C ARG A 67 7.63 3.97 -2.76
N PHE A 68 7.39 4.31 -4.02
CA PHE A 68 6.58 5.46 -4.43
C PHE A 68 5.77 5.13 -5.68
N GLY A 69 4.76 5.92 -5.96
CA GLY A 69 3.90 5.71 -7.11
C GLY A 69 4.16 6.68 -8.25
N ILE A 70 3.72 6.28 -9.45
CA ILE A 70 3.51 7.17 -10.59
C ILE A 70 2.01 7.48 -10.63
N GLU A 71 1.65 8.76 -10.47
CA GLU A 71 0.25 9.16 -10.44
C GLU A 71 -0.36 9.15 -11.83
N TRP A 72 -1.23 8.20 -12.08
CA TRP A 72 -1.91 8.03 -13.36
C TRP A 72 -2.73 9.26 -13.77
N ALA A 73 -3.41 9.91 -12.81
CA ALA A 73 -4.21 11.11 -13.08
C ALA A 73 -3.38 12.31 -13.57
N ARG A 74 -2.08 12.37 -13.21
CA ARG A 74 -1.15 13.38 -13.75
C ARG A 74 -0.63 12.99 -15.13
N VAL A 75 -0.25 11.72 -15.28
CA VAL A 75 0.33 11.22 -16.53
C VAL A 75 -0.69 11.21 -17.65
N GLU A 76 -1.95 10.87 -17.38
CA GLU A 76 -3.04 10.82 -18.35
C GLU A 76 -4.25 11.65 -17.89
N PRO A 77 -4.16 12.99 -17.90
CA PRO A 77 -5.23 13.88 -17.44
C PRO A 77 -6.49 13.83 -18.32
N ILE A 78 -6.35 13.41 -19.56
CA ILE A 78 -7.43 13.25 -20.55
C ILE A 78 -7.22 11.90 -21.26
N PRO A 79 -8.28 11.12 -21.58
CA PRO A 79 -8.15 9.81 -22.21
C PRO A 79 -7.27 9.81 -23.45
N GLY A 80 -6.23 8.99 -23.45
CA GLY A 80 -5.27 8.86 -24.57
C GLY A 80 -4.29 10.03 -24.74
N HIS A 81 -4.31 11.02 -23.82
CA HIS A 81 -3.39 12.14 -23.84
C HIS A 81 -2.39 12.04 -22.68
N PHE A 82 -1.19 11.57 -22.98
CA PHE A 82 -0.13 11.35 -22.02
C PHE A 82 0.80 12.57 -21.92
N SER A 83 0.93 13.11 -20.69
CA SER A 83 1.76 14.26 -20.39
C SER A 83 3.26 13.88 -20.41
N LYS A 84 3.99 14.40 -21.40
CA LYS A 84 5.45 14.22 -21.45
C LYS A 84 6.15 14.92 -20.30
N ALA A 85 5.57 16.01 -19.79
CA ALA A 85 6.13 16.76 -18.67
C ALA A 85 6.05 15.94 -17.36
N GLU A 86 4.92 15.27 -17.12
CA GLU A 86 4.73 14.42 -15.94
C GLU A 86 5.59 13.15 -16.04
N LEU A 87 5.67 12.52 -17.21
CA LEU A 87 6.59 11.40 -17.41
C LEU A 87 8.04 11.82 -17.15
N ALA A 88 8.47 12.99 -17.62
CA ALA A 88 9.79 13.52 -17.33
C ALA A 88 9.98 13.88 -15.84
N HIS A 89 8.93 14.30 -15.15
CA HIS A 89 8.96 14.50 -13.70
C HIS A 89 9.23 13.19 -12.97
N TYR A 90 8.43 12.15 -13.20
CA TYR A 90 8.63 10.85 -12.55
C TYR A 90 9.94 10.18 -12.93
N ARG A 91 10.47 10.42 -14.15
CA ARG A 91 11.82 9.97 -14.49
C ARG A 91 12.86 10.65 -13.58
N ARG A 92 12.76 11.96 -13.31
CA ARG A 92 13.65 12.65 -12.35
C ARG A 92 13.51 12.12 -10.92
N VAL A 93 12.30 11.77 -10.49
CA VAL A 93 12.06 11.12 -9.20
C VAL A 93 12.83 9.79 -9.12
N ILE A 94 12.71 8.96 -10.15
CA ILE A 94 13.45 7.68 -10.28
C ILE A 94 14.97 7.92 -10.27
N ASP A 95 15.45 8.84 -11.10
CA ASP A 95 16.89 9.16 -11.18
C ASP A 95 17.45 9.66 -9.84
N THR A 96 16.64 10.40 -9.09
CA THR A 96 17.03 10.90 -7.76
C THR A 96 17.17 9.75 -6.75
N ALA A 97 16.22 8.81 -6.73
CA ALA A 97 16.33 7.63 -5.87
C ALA A 97 17.58 6.81 -6.20
N LEU A 98 17.79 6.49 -7.48
CA LEU A 98 18.98 5.78 -7.96
C LEU A 98 20.28 6.52 -7.61
N GLY A 99 20.31 7.84 -7.82
CA GLY A 99 21.45 8.69 -7.51
C GLY A 99 21.80 8.77 -6.02
N LEU A 100 20.83 8.53 -5.14
CA LEU A 100 20.99 8.44 -3.69
C LEU A 100 21.30 7.02 -3.19
N GLY A 101 21.37 6.04 -4.10
CA GLY A 101 21.62 4.64 -3.75
C GLY A 101 20.39 3.93 -3.16
N LEU A 102 19.19 4.50 -3.32
CA LEU A 102 17.93 3.85 -2.96
C LEU A 102 17.47 2.97 -4.14
N THR A 103 17.07 1.75 -3.86
CA THR A 103 16.37 0.90 -4.82
C THR A 103 14.92 1.38 -4.95
N PRO A 104 14.50 1.90 -6.14
CA PRO A 104 13.12 2.28 -6.33
C PRO A 104 12.22 1.05 -6.43
N VAL A 105 11.13 1.04 -5.66
CA VAL A 105 10.00 0.11 -5.82
C VAL A 105 8.83 0.93 -6.35
N VAL A 106 8.57 0.82 -7.65
CA VAL A 106 7.62 1.70 -8.34
C VAL A 106 6.24 1.09 -8.35
N THR A 107 5.23 1.82 -7.86
CA THR A 107 3.82 1.43 -7.94
C THR A 107 3.14 2.19 -9.07
N LEU A 108 2.48 1.48 -10.00
CA LEU A 108 1.83 2.12 -11.15
C LEU A 108 0.42 2.65 -10.83
N GLN A 109 -0.29 2.03 -9.89
CA GLN A 109 -1.60 2.49 -9.45
C GLN A 109 -1.75 2.29 -7.95
N HIS A 110 -2.06 3.39 -7.21
CA HIS A 110 -2.27 3.36 -5.77
C HIS A 110 -3.55 4.12 -5.41
N PHE A 111 -4.68 3.44 -5.48
CA PHE A 111 -6.07 3.85 -5.23
C PHE A 111 -6.57 4.95 -6.17
N SER A 112 -5.91 6.11 -6.22
CA SER A 112 -6.34 7.21 -7.09
C SER A 112 -6.27 6.83 -8.56
N THR A 113 -7.25 7.29 -9.33
CA THR A 113 -7.33 7.13 -10.77
C THR A 113 -7.68 8.47 -11.44
N PRO A 114 -7.43 8.63 -12.75
CA PRO A 114 -7.90 9.81 -13.45
C PRO A 114 -9.43 9.96 -13.30
N ARG A 115 -9.90 11.18 -13.05
CA ARG A 115 -11.34 11.46 -12.93
C ARG A 115 -12.13 10.96 -14.13
N TRP A 116 -11.60 11.14 -15.36
CA TRP A 116 -12.24 10.64 -16.57
C TRP A 116 -12.41 9.11 -16.58
N PHE A 117 -11.48 8.37 -15.93
CA PHE A 117 -11.56 6.92 -15.80
C PHE A 117 -12.66 6.53 -14.82
N ALA A 118 -12.76 7.24 -13.70
CA ALA A 118 -13.84 7.05 -12.72
C ALA A 118 -15.20 7.39 -13.34
N ASP A 119 -15.34 8.54 -13.99
CA ASP A 119 -16.57 8.98 -14.68
C ASP A 119 -17.01 7.99 -15.78
N ALA A 120 -16.10 7.24 -16.33
CA ALA A 120 -16.36 6.20 -17.35
C ALA A 120 -16.62 4.80 -16.77
N GLY A 121 -16.88 4.70 -15.47
CA GLY A 121 -17.26 3.49 -14.74
C GLY A 121 -16.11 2.76 -14.05
N SER A 122 -14.92 3.39 -13.92
CA SER A 122 -13.81 2.87 -13.13
C SER A 122 -13.51 1.38 -13.42
N TRP A 123 -13.10 0.65 -12.39
CA TRP A 123 -12.85 -0.80 -12.42
C TRP A 123 -14.13 -1.65 -12.57
N MET A 124 -15.33 -1.02 -12.65
CA MET A 124 -16.59 -1.71 -12.83
C MET A 124 -16.83 -2.17 -14.29
N THR A 125 -16.03 -1.70 -15.25
CA THR A 125 -16.21 -1.99 -16.67
C THR A 125 -15.05 -2.79 -17.26
N GLU A 126 -15.32 -3.61 -18.28
CA GLU A 126 -14.29 -4.38 -19.01
C GLU A 126 -13.24 -3.46 -19.68
N ARG A 127 -13.64 -2.25 -20.08
CA ARG A 127 -12.72 -1.27 -20.69
C ARG A 127 -11.63 -0.78 -19.74
N ALA A 128 -11.77 -1.02 -18.45
CA ALA A 128 -10.74 -0.69 -17.46
C ALA A 128 -9.41 -1.39 -17.78
N ILE A 129 -9.47 -2.63 -18.24
CA ILE A 129 -8.28 -3.44 -18.58
C ILE A 129 -7.47 -2.76 -19.69
N ASP A 130 -8.10 -2.44 -20.82
CA ASP A 130 -7.42 -1.82 -21.96
C ASP A 130 -6.86 -0.43 -21.63
N ARG A 131 -7.62 0.35 -20.82
CA ARG A 131 -7.20 1.69 -20.37
C ARG A 131 -5.98 1.62 -19.47
N PHE A 132 -5.99 0.73 -18.52
CA PHE A 132 -4.85 0.52 -17.63
C PHE A 132 -3.64 -0.01 -18.42
N ALA A 133 -3.82 -0.96 -19.32
CA ALA A 133 -2.78 -1.47 -20.21
C ALA A 133 -2.14 -0.37 -21.08
N SER A 134 -2.95 0.56 -21.58
CA SER A 134 -2.45 1.73 -22.35
C SER A 134 -1.58 2.65 -21.49
N TYR A 135 -2.02 2.95 -20.25
CA TYR A 135 -1.22 3.71 -19.31
C TYR A 135 0.09 3.00 -18.95
N VAL A 136 0.04 1.70 -18.59
CA VAL A 136 1.22 0.89 -18.27
C VAL A 136 2.21 0.90 -19.44
N THR A 137 1.71 0.70 -20.67
CA THR A 137 2.54 0.77 -21.89
C THR A 137 3.30 2.09 -21.98
N THR A 138 2.64 3.20 -21.66
CA THR A 138 3.29 4.52 -21.69
C THR A 138 4.29 4.68 -20.53
N ALA A 139 3.93 4.22 -19.35
CA ALA A 139 4.79 4.29 -18.15
C ALA A 139 6.11 3.51 -18.33
N THR A 140 6.13 2.42 -19.14
CA THR A 140 7.39 1.68 -19.40
C THR A 140 8.50 2.55 -19.97
N SER A 141 8.16 3.65 -20.65
CA SER A 141 9.15 4.56 -21.25
C SER A 141 10.06 5.26 -20.22
N ILE A 142 9.69 5.25 -18.95
CA ILE A 142 10.46 5.89 -17.88
C ILE A 142 11.00 4.89 -16.83
N LEU A 143 10.81 3.60 -17.02
CA LEU A 143 11.18 2.55 -16.04
C LEU A 143 12.59 1.96 -16.27
N GLU A 144 13.41 2.57 -17.12
CA GLU A 144 14.81 2.12 -17.29
C GLU A 144 15.57 2.14 -15.97
N GLY A 145 16.23 1.02 -15.63
CA GLY A 145 17.00 0.85 -14.40
C GLY A 145 16.16 0.50 -13.16
N ILE A 146 14.84 0.30 -13.30
CA ILE A 146 13.98 -0.13 -12.22
C ILE A 146 13.97 -1.64 -12.13
N GLU A 147 14.22 -2.15 -10.92
CA GLU A 147 14.22 -3.58 -10.63
C GLU A 147 12.87 -4.09 -10.10
N TRP A 148 12.06 -3.26 -9.45
CA TRP A 148 10.83 -3.66 -8.78
C TRP A 148 9.65 -2.80 -9.19
N VAL A 149 8.60 -3.43 -9.74
CA VAL A 149 7.37 -2.74 -10.14
C VAL A 149 6.15 -3.44 -9.55
N CYS A 150 5.35 -2.67 -8.80
CA CYS A 150 4.02 -3.06 -8.34
C CYS A 150 2.99 -2.51 -9.33
N THR A 151 2.17 -3.37 -9.91
CA THR A 151 1.16 -2.95 -10.90
C THR A 151 0.01 -2.18 -10.26
N ILE A 152 -0.65 -2.80 -9.29
CA ILE A 152 -1.82 -2.28 -8.58
C ILE A 152 -1.62 -2.45 -7.08
N ASN A 153 -1.85 -1.38 -6.32
CA ASN A 153 -1.85 -1.41 -4.86
C ASN A 153 -3.21 -1.88 -4.34
N GLU A 154 -3.19 -2.90 -3.49
CA GLU A 154 -4.36 -3.40 -2.76
C GLU A 154 -5.62 -3.56 -3.63
N PRO A 155 -5.59 -4.42 -4.66
CA PRO A 155 -6.75 -4.64 -5.53
C PRO A 155 -7.98 -5.11 -4.76
N ASN A 156 -7.82 -5.80 -3.65
CA ASN A 156 -8.90 -6.20 -2.77
C ASN A 156 -9.61 -4.98 -2.12
N MET A 157 -8.87 -3.93 -1.78
CA MET A 157 -9.47 -2.69 -1.28
C MET A 157 -10.18 -1.92 -2.39
N LEU A 158 -9.65 -1.93 -3.63
CA LEU A 158 -10.35 -1.37 -4.79
C LEU A 158 -11.65 -2.13 -5.09
N ALA A 159 -11.65 -3.46 -4.99
CA ALA A 159 -12.84 -4.27 -5.17
C ALA A 159 -13.88 -4.05 -4.05
N MET A 160 -13.43 -3.79 -2.83
CA MET A 160 -14.28 -3.38 -1.71
C MET A 160 -14.93 -2.01 -1.99
N MET A 161 -14.18 -1.03 -2.51
CA MET A 161 -14.74 0.26 -2.93
C MET A 161 -15.81 0.06 -4.03
N GLY A 162 -15.64 -0.93 -4.91
CA GLY A 162 -16.62 -1.33 -5.89
C GLY A 162 -17.95 -1.78 -5.26
N THR A 163 -17.90 -2.55 -4.17
CA THR A 163 -19.08 -2.94 -3.39
C THR A 163 -19.79 -1.71 -2.82
N MET A 164 -19.04 -0.77 -2.25
CA MET A 164 -19.58 0.47 -1.71
C MET A 164 -20.26 1.34 -2.78
N MET A 165 -19.65 1.45 -3.97
CA MET A 165 -20.23 2.20 -5.10
C MET A 165 -21.57 1.59 -5.55
N LYS A 166 -21.64 0.26 -5.68
CA LYS A 166 -22.90 -0.45 -6.02
C LYS A 166 -24.00 -0.20 -4.99
N ALA A 167 -23.65 -0.25 -3.70
CA ALA A 167 -24.60 0.02 -2.61
C ALA A 167 -25.13 1.47 -2.65
N ALA A 168 -24.27 2.43 -2.96
CA ALA A 168 -24.68 3.83 -3.12
C ALA A 168 -25.61 4.03 -4.32
N GLU A 169 -25.37 3.36 -5.45
CA GLU A 169 -26.23 3.43 -6.65
C GLU A 169 -27.60 2.79 -6.44
N SER A 170 -27.69 1.72 -5.65
CA SER A 170 -28.98 1.07 -5.31
C SER A 170 -29.79 1.80 -4.25
N GLY A 171 -29.21 2.80 -3.59
CA GLY A 171 -29.84 3.51 -2.48
C GLY A 171 -29.82 2.72 -1.16
N ASP A 172 -29.13 1.59 -1.11
CA ASP A 172 -29.05 0.71 0.06
C ASP A 172 -27.90 1.09 1.03
N GLY A 173 -27.13 2.13 0.72
CA GLY A 173 -26.00 2.53 1.53
C GLY A 173 -25.76 4.03 1.56
N ASP A 174 -25.67 4.57 2.75
CA ASP A 174 -25.05 5.87 2.98
C ASP A 174 -23.53 5.64 2.98
N TRP A 175 -22.86 5.97 1.85
CA TRP A 175 -21.41 5.86 1.81
C TRP A 175 -20.81 6.96 2.67
N GLN A 176 -20.47 6.59 3.88
CA GLN A 176 -19.56 7.38 4.70
C GLN A 176 -18.15 6.75 4.54
N SER A 177 -17.13 7.58 4.34
CA SER A 177 -15.73 7.13 4.52
C SER A 177 -15.70 6.27 5.79
N PRO A 178 -14.90 5.18 5.87
CA PRO A 178 -14.75 4.43 7.10
C PRO A 178 -14.09 5.34 8.16
N THR A 179 -14.87 6.30 8.62
CA THR A 179 -14.50 7.22 9.68
C THR A 179 -14.83 6.53 10.99
N VAL A 180 -13.92 6.61 11.92
CA VAL A 180 -14.18 6.31 13.31
C VAL A 180 -15.20 7.34 13.82
N GLU A 181 -16.50 7.10 13.60
CA GLU A 181 -17.53 7.79 14.34
C GLU A 181 -17.77 7.06 15.65
N GLY A 182 -17.24 7.61 16.74
CA GLY A 182 -17.33 7.02 18.05
C GLY A 182 -16.38 5.83 18.25
N ASP A 183 -16.54 5.11 19.35
CA ASP A 183 -15.66 4.02 19.81
C ASP A 183 -15.86 2.68 19.05
N VAL A 184 -16.47 2.66 17.87
CA VAL A 184 -16.75 1.43 17.10
C VAL A 184 -16.13 1.52 15.71
N GLN A 185 -15.12 0.70 15.46
CA GLN A 185 -14.60 0.54 14.10
C GLN A 185 -15.63 -0.18 13.23
N MET A 186 -15.98 0.41 12.09
CA MET A 186 -16.82 -0.27 11.10
C MET A 186 -16.07 -1.44 10.47
N VAL A 187 -16.75 -2.55 10.29
CA VAL A 187 -16.25 -3.67 9.48
C VAL A 187 -16.32 -3.27 8.01
N LEU A 188 -15.19 -3.39 7.32
CA LEU A 188 -15.13 -3.15 5.89
C LEU A 188 -15.99 -4.19 5.14
N PRO A 189 -16.83 -3.79 4.16
CA PRO A 189 -17.64 -4.73 3.40
C PRO A 189 -16.77 -5.73 2.63
N ALA A 190 -17.35 -6.85 2.24
CA ALA A 190 -16.64 -7.81 1.42
C ALA A 190 -16.29 -7.19 0.04
N PRO A 191 -15.10 -7.44 -0.49
CA PRO A 191 -14.75 -7.06 -1.86
C PRO A 191 -15.69 -7.69 -2.88
N ASP A 192 -16.02 -6.94 -3.94
CA ASP A 192 -16.79 -7.47 -5.06
C ASP A 192 -15.91 -8.45 -5.87
N PRO A 193 -16.26 -9.75 -5.93
CA PRO A 193 -15.40 -10.74 -6.58
C PRO A 193 -15.36 -10.59 -8.11
N GLU A 194 -16.34 -9.92 -8.74
CA GLU A 194 -16.29 -9.62 -10.16
C GLU A 194 -15.28 -8.52 -10.48
N VAL A 195 -15.30 -7.45 -9.68
CA VAL A 195 -14.29 -6.38 -9.75
C VAL A 195 -12.92 -6.96 -9.43
N GLY A 196 -12.79 -7.81 -8.42
CA GLY A 196 -11.55 -8.52 -8.08
C GLY A 196 -10.97 -9.31 -9.24
N ARG A 197 -11.80 -10.13 -9.92
CA ARG A 197 -11.36 -10.89 -11.12
C ARG A 197 -10.98 -9.97 -12.29
N ARG A 198 -11.62 -8.82 -12.43
CA ARG A 198 -11.26 -7.84 -13.46
C ARG A 198 -9.93 -7.16 -13.15
N LEU A 199 -9.69 -6.80 -11.90
CA LEU A 199 -8.39 -6.29 -11.44
C LEU A 199 -7.27 -7.31 -11.66
N ALA A 200 -7.53 -8.61 -11.41
CA ALA A 200 -6.58 -9.67 -11.71
C ALA A 200 -6.22 -9.73 -13.20
N ARG A 201 -7.20 -9.64 -14.09
CA ARG A 201 -6.93 -9.57 -15.55
C ARG A 201 -6.20 -8.28 -15.96
N ALA A 202 -6.48 -7.16 -15.31
CA ALA A 202 -5.75 -5.92 -15.57
C ALA A 202 -4.30 -6.01 -15.10
N HIS A 203 -4.06 -6.66 -13.96
CA HIS A 203 -2.73 -6.99 -13.46
C HIS A 203 -1.97 -7.91 -14.42
N ASP A 204 -2.59 -8.99 -14.90
CA ASP A 204 -2.01 -9.91 -15.87
C ASP A 204 -1.57 -9.20 -17.15
N ALA A 205 -2.45 -8.36 -17.72
CA ALA A 205 -2.12 -7.55 -18.90
C ALA A 205 -0.96 -6.59 -18.64
N ALA A 206 -0.93 -5.94 -17.48
CA ALA A 206 0.16 -5.06 -17.08
C ALA A 206 1.48 -5.83 -16.89
N ARG A 207 1.44 -7.02 -16.27
CA ARG A 207 2.61 -7.89 -16.10
C ARG A 207 3.20 -8.30 -17.45
N GLU A 208 2.39 -8.73 -18.40
CA GLU A 208 2.83 -9.09 -19.75
C GLU A 208 3.54 -7.92 -20.44
N ILE A 209 2.95 -6.71 -20.41
CA ILE A 209 3.56 -5.50 -20.98
C ILE A 209 4.91 -5.18 -20.33
N LEU A 210 4.98 -5.23 -19.00
CA LEU A 210 6.19 -4.94 -18.25
C LEU A 210 7.30 -5.95 -18.56
N LYS A 211 6.96 -7.24 -18.60
CA LYS A 211 7.91 -8.32 -18.95
C LYS A 211 8.42 -8.23 -20.39
N GLU A 212 7.60 -7.77 -21.32
CA GLU A 212 8.02 -7.56 -22.70
C GLU A 212 8.97 -6.36 -22.86
N ARG A 213 8.78 -5.30 -22.04
CA ARG A 213 9.39 -3.99 -22.26
C ARG A 213 10.45 -3.58 -21.25
N THR A 214 10.60 -4.32 -20.15
CA THR A 214 11.54 -4.01 -19.07
C THR A 214 12.15 -5.29 -18.50
N ASP A 215 13.26 -5.14 -17.76
CA ASP A 215 13.88 -6.24 -17.02
C ASP A 215 13.40 -6.28 -15.54
N ALA A 216 12.36 -5.53 -15.21
CA ALA A 216 11.88 -5.41 -13.83
C ALA A 216 11.23 -6.71 -13.33
N LYS A 217 11.40 -6.97 -12.06
CA LYS A 217 10.55 -7.91 -11.30
C LYS A 217 9.18 -7.28 -11.14
N VAL A 218 8.15 -8.02 -11.50
CA VAL A 218 6.76 -7.55 -11.51
C VAL A 218 5.93 -8.34 -10.51
N GLY A 219 5.15 -7.61 -9.72
CA GLY A 219 4.15 -8.15 -8.81
C GLY A 219 3.05 -7.12 -8.56
N TRP A 220 2.15 -7.45 -7.67
CA TRP A 220 1.22 -6.50 -7.08
C TRP A 220 1.20 -6.59 -5.56
N THR A 221 0.44 -5.73 -4.88
CA THR A 221 0.45 -5.71 -3.42
C THR A 221 -0.94 -5.94 -2.87
N VAL A 222 -1.08 -6.80 -1.87
CA VAL A 222 -2.37 -7.21 -1.30
C VAL A 222 -2.48 -6.75 0.15
N ALA A 223 -3.62 -6.14 0.51
CA ALA A 223 -3.96 -5.88 1.90
C ALA A 223 -4.31 -7.19 2.60
N ASN A 224 -3.45 -7.62 3.51
CA ASN A 224 -3.64 -8.84 4.27
C ASN A 224 -4.18 -8.50 5.66
N GLN A 225 -5.45 -8.85 5.91
CA GLN A 225 -6.12 -8.61 7.18
C GLN A 225 -5.72 -9.63 8.27
N ALA A 226 -4.88 -10.61 7.91
CA ALA A 226 -4.46 -11.70 8.81
C ALA A 226 -5.66 -12.31 9.55
N LEU A 227 -6.64 -12.77 8.78
CA LEU A 227 -7.94 -13.24 9.27
C LEU A 227 -7.78 -14.44 10.20
N THR A 228 -8.48 -14.41 11.32
CA THR A 228 -8.50 -15.48 12.34
C THR A 228 -9.94 -15.88 12.67
N ALA A 229 -10.15 -17.11 13.11
CA ALA A 229 -11.44 -17.57 13.63
C ALA A 229 -11.25 -18.65 14.70
N LYS A 230 -12.28 -18.88 15.48
CA LYS A 230 -12.36 -20.07 16.32
C LYS A 230 -12.62 -21.30 15.47
N PRO A 231 -12.27 -22.52 15.94
CA PRO A 231 -12.43 -23.74 15.12
C PRO A 231 -13.85 -23.96 14.58
N GLU A 232 -14.88 -23.59 15.35
CA GLU A 232 -16.29 -23.68 14.93
C GLU A 232 -16.66 -22.76 13.77
N HIS A 233 -15.87 -21.72 13.49
CA HIS A 233 -16.11 -20.74 12.41
C HIS A 233 -15.14 -20.91 11.23
N GLU A 234 -14.36 -22.00 11.17
CA GLU A 234 -13.34 -22.25 10.13
C GLU A 234 -13.93 -22.21 8.71
N ALA A 235 -15.13 -22.75 8.50
CA ALA A 235 -15.78 -22.70 7.19
C ALA A 235 -16.06 -21.25 6.74
N ARG A 236 -16.53 -20.40 7.65
CA ARG A 236 -16.77 -18.99 7.37
C ARG A 236 -15.47 -18.23 7.13
N LEU A 237 -14.44 -18.51 7.90
CA LEU A 237 -13.11 -17.96 7.70
C LEU A 237 -12.58 -18.23 6.29
N ILE A 238 -12.73 -19.45 5.77
CA ILE A 238 -12.28 -19.81 4.42
C ILE A 238 -13.04 -18.99 3.37
N GLU A 239 -14.36 -18.83 3.50
CA GLU A 239 -15.17 -18.02 2.59
C GLU A 239 -14.74 -16.56 2.59
N GLU A 240 -14.61 -15.95 3.79
CA GLU A 240 -14.19 -14.55 3.93
C GLU A 240 -12.77 -14.31 3.41
N ARG A 241 -11.85 -15.22 3.73
CA ARG A 241 -10.46 -15.14 3.30
C ARG A 241 -10.35 -15.20 1.78
N TYR A 242 -11.15 -16.07 1.14
CA TYR A 242 -11.10 -16.19 -0.31
C TYR A 242 -11.40 -14.85 -1.02
N VAL A 243 -12.49 -14.20 -0.67
CA VAL A 243 -12.89 -12.95 -1.34
C VAL A 243 -12.04 -11.75 -0.92
N ARG A 244 -11.45 -11.79 0.27
CA ARG A 244 -10.66 -10.68 0.83
C ARG A 244 -9.18 -10.75 0.50
N GLU A 245 -8.62 -11.96 0.34
CA GLU A 245 -7.18 -12.16 0.18
C GLU A 245 -6.85 -13.18 -0.92
N ASP A 246 -7.37 -14.44 -0.84
CA ASP A 246 -6.85 -15.56 -1.62
C ASP A 246 -7.08 -15.40 -3.13
N LEU A 247 -8.18 -14.82 -3.57
CA LEU A 247 -8.44 -14.52 -4.98
C LEU A 247 -7.30 -13.71 -5.61
N TYR A 248 -6.74 -12.77 -4.88
CA TYR A 248 -5.66 -11.89 -5.33
C TYR A 248 -4.29 -12.53 -5.16
N LEU A 249 -4.10 -13.30 -4.11
CA LEU A 249 -2.87 -14.08 -3.91
C LEU A 249 -2.74 -15.18 -4.98
N GLU A 250 -3.82 -15.86 -5.32
CA GLU A 250 -3.83 -16.86 -6.40
C GLU A 250 -3.48 -16.24 -7.77
N ALA A 251 -3.93 -15.02 -8.05
CA ALA A 251 -3.58 -14.30 -9.26
C ALA A 251 -2.08 -13.96 -9.35
N ALA A 252 -1.39 -13.86 -8.22
CA ALA A 252 0.05 -13.56 -8.15
C ALA A 252 0.96 -14.79 -8.34
N ARG A 253 0.44 -16.00 -8.54
CA ARG A 253 1.26 -17.23 -8.67
C ARG A 253 2.28 -17.21 -9.82
N GLN A 254 2.13 -16.32 -10.77
CA GLN A 254 3.06 -16.13 -11.90
C GLN A 254 3.91 -14.87 -11.79
N ASP A 255 3.82 -14.17 -10.67
CA ASP A 255 4.58 -12.97 -10.42
C ASP A 255 6.02 -13.29 -9.95
N ASP A 256 6.91 -12.33 -10.06
CA ASP A 256 8.27 -12.46 -9.52
C ASP A 256 8.32 -12.24 -8.01
N PHE A 257 7.31 -11.55 -7.47
CA PHE A 257 7.12 -11.33 -6.04
C PHE A 257 5.67 -11.00 -5.73
N ILE A 258 5.27 -11.24 -4.50
CA ILE A 258 4.00 -10.75 -3.94
C ILE A 258 4.28 -9.68 -2.88
N GLY A 259 3.63 -8.52 -2.99
CA GLY A 259 3.65 -7.48 -1.97
C GLY A 259 2.64 -7.79 -0.86
N VAL A 260 3.12 -7.87 0.38
CA VAL A 260 2.29 -8.09 1.56
C VAL A 260 2.15 -6.80 2.35
N GLN A 261 0.91 -6.46 2.72
CA GLN A 261 0.56 -5.28 3.51
C GLN A 261 -0.32 -5.70 4.69
N ALA A 262 0.21 -5.62 5.91
CA ALA A 262 -0.48 -6.09 7.10
C ALA A 262 -0.21 -5.17 8.30
N TYR A 263 -1.27 -4.80 9.03
CA TYR A 263 -1.22 -3.84 10.13
C TYR A 263 -1.84 -4.39 11.42
N SER A 264 -2.83 -5.28 11.30
CA SER A 264 -3.56 -5.87 12.42
C SER A 264 -4.16 -7.19 11.97
N THR A 265 -4.85 -7.88 12.89
CA THR A 265 -5.64 -9.08 12.58
C THR A 265 -7.12 -8.73 12.54
N GLN A 266 -7.92 -9.53 11.85
CA GLN A 266 -9.38 -9.42 11.84
C GLN A 266 -9.98 -10.77 12.28
N GLU A 267 -10.77 -10.79 13.35
CA GLU A 267 -11.52 -11.98 13.76
C GLU A 267 -12.76 -12.17 12.88
N VAL A 268 -13.12 -13.43 12.62
CA VAL A 268 -14.31 -13.86 11.87
C VAL A 268 -15.12 -14.81 12.73
N ASP A 269 -16.42 -14.54 12.89
CA ASP A 269 -17.40 -15.42 13.52
C ASP A 269 -18.38 -16.03 12.50
N GLU A 270 -19.49 -16.60 12.95
CA GLU A 270 -20.54 -17.17 12.08
C GLU A 270 -21.20 -16.14 11.16
N ASN A 271 -21.14 -14.85 11.48
CA ASN A 271 -21.76 -13.76 10.71
C ASN A 271 -20.77 -13.06 9.77
N GLY A 272 -19.48 -13.31 9.94
CA GLY A 272 -18.39 -12.70 9.17
C GLY A 272 -17.40 -11.94 10.06
N PRO A 273 -16.66 -10.94 9.51
CA PRO A 273 -15.69 -10.18 10.28
C PRO A 273 -16.30 -9.43 11.48
N VAL A 274 -15.66 -9.54 12.63
CA VAL A 274 -16.10 -8.92 13.89
C VAL A 274 -15.42 -7.57 14.08
N PRO A 275 -16.15 -6.49 14.40
CA PRO A 275 -15.54 -5.20 14.72
C PRO A 275 -14.54 -5.31 15.87
N HIS A 276 -13.44 -4.57 15.77
CA HIS A 276 -12.54 -4.45 16.91
C HIS A 276 -13.26 -3.78 18.09
N ALA A 277 -13.24 -4.43 19.26
CA ALA A 277 -13.78 -3.81 20.46
C ALA A 277 -12.97 -2.55 20.82
N PRO A 278 -13.63 -1.48 21.29
CA PRO A 278 -12.93 -0.32 21.83
C PRO A 278 -11.94 -0.74 22.93
N HIS A 279 -10.69 -0.34 22.79
CA HIS A 279 -9.64 -0.65 23.75
C HIS A 279 -8.63 0.50 23.81
N PRO A 280 -8.09 0.88 24.99
CA PRO A 280 -7.11 1.96 25.11
C PRO A 280 -5.85 1.75 24.26
N ASP A 281 -5.50 0.49 23.97
CA ASP A 281 -4.35 0.13 23.15
C ASP A 281 -4.66 0.06 21.65
N ASN A 282 -5.87 0.36 21.20
CA ASN A 282 -6.14 0.45 19.78
C ASN A 282 -5.31 1.57 19.14
N THR A 283 -5.03 1.40 17.86
CA THR A 283 -4.29 2.40 17.06
C THR A 283 -5.16 3.62 16.78
N LEU A 284 -4.59 4.70 16.23
CA LEU A 284 -5.36 5.89 15.85
C LEU A 284 -6.38 5.65 14.74
N VAL A 285 -6.27 4.53 14.02
CA VAL A 285 -7.28 4.07 13.04
C VAL A 285 -8.24 3.03 13.64
N GLY A 286 -8.25 2.84 14.94
CA GLY A 286 -9.19 1.97 15.67
C GLY A 286 -8.85 0.47 15.64
N THR A 287 -7.82 0.03 14.94
CA THR A 287 -7.43 -1.38 14.89
C THR A 287 -6.69 -1.82 16.15
N ALA A 288 -6.78 -3.11 16.49
CA ALA A 288 -6.04 -3.68 17.61
C ALA A 288 -4.51 -3.62 17.38
N TYR A 289 -3.75 -3.48 18.47
CA TYR A 289 -2.28 -3.61 18.46
C TYR A 289 -1.89 -5.08 18.25
N ARG A 290 -1.59 -5.46 17.01
CA ARG A 290 -1.32 -6.85 16.62
C ARG A 290 -0.10 -6.96 15.68
N PRO A 291 1.12 -6.79 16.20
CA PRO A 291 2.35 -6.90 15.40
C PRO A 291 2.59 -8.31 14.83
N ASP A 292 2.01 -9.35 15.43
CA ASP A 292 2.05 -10.73 14.95
C ASP A 292 1.32 -10.92 13.60
N SER A 293 0.42 -10.00 13.23
CA SER A 293 -0.29 -10.01 11.95
C SER A 293 0.65 -10.11 10.75
N LEU A 294 1.81 -9.45 10.81
CA LEU A 294 2.80 -9.47 9.74
C LEU A 294 3.32 -10.89 9.47
N GLY A 295 3.73 -11.60 10.52
CA GLY A 295 4.21 -12.98 10.38
C GLY A 295 3.13 -13.94 9.89
N MET A 296 1.87 -13.73 10.29
CA MET A 296 0.71 -14.50 9.81
C MET A 296 0.45 -14.25 8.33
N ALA A 297 0.39 -12.99 7.92
CA ALA A 297 0.13 -12.57 6.55
C ALA A 297 1.21 -13.08 5.57
N VAL A 298 2.47 -12.95 5.94
CA VAL A 298 3.61 -13.40 5.11
C VAL A 298 3.58 -14.92 4.89
N ARG A 299 3.32 -15.73 5.94
CA ARG A 299 3.18 -17.17 5.79
C ARG A 299 1.98 -17.57 4.94
N HIS A 300 0.86 -16.86 5.12
CA HIS A 300 -0.35 -17.13 4.35
C HIS A 300 -0.13 -16.80 2.86
N ALA A 301 0.40 -15.63 2.55
CA ALA A 301 0.70 -15.23 1.18
C ALA A 301 1.66 -16.20 0.50
N TRP A 302 2.76 -16.57 1.18
CA TRP A 302 3.71 -17.58 0.69
C TRP A 302 3.05 -18.93 0.36
N LYS A 303 2.16 -19.37 1.22
CA LYS A 303 1.44 -20.64 1.03
C LYS A 303 0.47 -20.60 -0.15
N VAL A 304 -0.33 -19.53 -0.27
CA VAL A 304 -1.37 -19.43 -1.31
C VAL A 304 -0.77 -19.17 -2.68
N THR A 305 0.35 -18.45 -2.74
CA THR A 305 1.07 -18.18 -4.00
C THR A 305 1.96 -19.34 -4.48
N ASP A 306 2.00 -20.47 -3.77
CA ASP A 306 2.88 -21.61 -4.05
C ASP A 306 4.38 -21.24 -4.02
N GLY A 307 4.77 -20.33 -3.11
CA GLY A 307 6.17 -19.98 -2.86
C GLY A 307 6.72 -18.83 -3.70
N VAL A 308 5.87 -17.93 -4.17
CA VAL A 308 6.33 -16.66 -4.78
C VAL A 308 7.05 -15.81 -3.72
N PRO A 309 8.25 -15.26 -4.01
CA PRO A 309 8.99 -14.43 -3.06
C PRO A 309 8.14 -13.28 -2.50
N VAL A 310 8.25 -13.03 -1.20
CA VAL A 310 7.46 -12.00 -0.50
C VAL A 310 8.28 -10.71 -0.34
N LEU A 311 7.70 -9.58 -0.69
CA LEU A 311 8.16 -8.27 -0.30
C LEU A 311 7.12 -7.66 0.65
N VAL A 312 7.49 -7.35 1.90
CA VAL A 312 6.62 -6.56 2.76
C VAL A 312 6.63 -5.13 2.24
N THR A 313 5.57 -4.76 1.54
CA THR A 313 5.43 -3.44 0.89
C THR A 313 4.81 -2.40 1.80
N GLU A 314 4.11 -2.83 2.86
CA GLU A 314 3.62 -1.94 3.91
C GLU A 314 3.43 -2.71 5.22
N ASN A 315 3.92 -2.11 6.31
CA ASN A 315 3.62 -2.47 7.68
C ASN A 315 3.97 -1.29 8.58
N GLY A 316 3.18 -1.02 9.58
CA GLY A 316 3.39 0.09 10.50
C GLY A 316 2.22 0.25 11.48
N ILE A 317 2.22 1.32 12.22
CA ILE A 317 1.17 1.65 13.21
C ILE A 317 0.82 3.13 13.18
N ALA A 318 -0.47 3.44 13.17
CA ALA A 318 -0.96 4.80 13.40
C ALA A 318 -0.86 5.14 14.90
N THR A 319 0.07 6.02 15.24
CA THR A 319 0.31 6.44 16.62
C THR A 319 1.04 7.79 16.69
N GLY A 320 0.65 8.64 17.62
CA GLY A 320 1.39 9.86 17.96
C GLY A 320 2.65 9.61 18.82
N ASP A 321 2.79 8.41 19.39
CA ASP A 321 3.95 8.03 20.23
C ASP A 321 4.98 7.24 19.38
N ASP A 322 6.12 7.86 19.13
CA ASP A 322 7.18 7.25 18.34
C ASP A 322 7.88 6.06 19.03
N ASN A 323 7.90 6.01 20.36
CA ASN A 323 8.39 4.83 21.09
C ASN A 323 7.47 3.63 20.86
N ARG A 324 6.17 3.86 20.81
CA ARG A 324 5.17 2.83 20.49
C ARG A 324 5.35 2.35 19.03
N ARG A 325 5.69 3.24 18.09
CA ARG A 325 6.01 2.87 16.71
C ARG A 325 7.23 1.95 16.66
N ILE A 326 8.30 2.29 17.37
CA ILE A 326 9.51 1.45 17.47
C ILE A 326 9.16 0.08 18.09
N ALA A 327 8.38 0.05 19.17
CA ALA A 327 7.98 -1.20 19.83
C ALA A 327 7.17 -2.10 18.88
N TYR A 328 6.11 -1.57 18.28
CA TYR A 328 5.30 -2.32 17.31
C TYR A 328 6.14 -2.87 16.15
N THR A 329 6.97 -2.02 15.55
CA THR A 329 7.79 -2.43 14.41
C THR A 329 8.84 -3.45 14.81
N THR A 330 9.41 -3.35 16.01
CA THR A 330 10.33 -4.35 16.55
C THR A 330 9.68 -5.73 16.65
N GLU A 331 8.49 -5.80 17.25
CA GLU A 331 7.74 -7.05 17.39
C GLU A 331 7.29 -7.61 16.03
N ALA A 332 6.81 -6.75 15.13
CA ALA A 332 6.42 -7.17 13.78
C ALA A 332 7.61 -7.77 13.00
N LEU A 333 8.79 -7.16 13.07
CA LEU A 333 10.00 -7.68 12.46
C LEU A 333 10.50 -8.98 13.12
N GLN A 334 10.25 -9.20 14.40
CA GLN A 334 10.52 -10.50 15.05
C GLN A 334 9.63 -11.60 14.47
N HIS A 335 8.35 -11.33 14.28
CA HIS A 335 7.41 -12.25 13.63
C HIS A 335 7.76 -12.50 12.16
N LEU A 336 8.26 -11.48 11.45
CA LEU A 336 8.78 -11.61 10.08
C LEU A 336 10.03 -12.50 10.06
N SER A 337 10.98 -12.28 10.97
CA SER A 337 12.18 -13.12 11.10
C SER A 337 11.83 -14.59 11.39
N ALA A 338 10.84 -14.83 12.25
CA ALA A 338 10.34 -16.18 12.51
C ALA A 338 9.73 -16.83 11.26
N ALA A 339 9.04 -16.05 10.40
CA ALA A 339 8.54 -16.56 9.12
C ALA A 339 9.69 -16.95 8.16
N MET A 340 10.76 -16.13 8.13
CA MET A 340 11.97 -16.46 7.36
C MET A 340 12.68 -17.72 7.89
N ASP A 341 12.70 -17.91 9.21
CA ASP A 341 13.24 -19.12 9.85
C ASP A 341 12.43 -20.37 9.49
N ASP A 342 11.12 -20.22 9.27
CA ASP A 342 10.22 -21.27 8.75
C ASP A 342 10.39 -21.53 7.25
N GLY A 343 11.27 -20.81 6.56
CA GLY A 343 11.64 -21.00 5.15
C GLY A 343 10.91 -20.09 4.16
N VAL A 344 10.17 -19.09 4.61
CA VAL A 344 9.54 -18.11 3.71
C VAL A 344 10.61 -17.22 3.07
N ASP A 345 10.58 -17.10 1.74
CA ASP A 345 11.50 -16.24 0.98
C ASP A 345 11.04 -14.77 1.04
N VAL A 346 11.55 -14.04 2.03
CA VAL A 346 11.25 -12.61 2.22
C VAL A 346 12.39 -11.76 1.68
N ARG A 347 12.08 -10.85 0.76
CA ARG A 347 13.04 -10.01 0.03
C ARG A 347 13.25 -8.62 0.60
N GLY A 348 12.34 -8.16 1.47
CA GLY A 348 12.47 -6.83 2.05
C GLY A 348 11.33 -6.46 2.99
N TYR A 349 11.54 -5.33 3.66
CA TYR A 349 10.57 -4.69 4.54
C TYR A 349 10.52 -3.18 4.23
N LEU A 350 9.36 -2.70 3.80
CA LEU A 350 9.10 -1.28 3.56
C LEU A 350 8.07 -0.79 4.57
N HIS A 351 8.48 0.15 5.41
CA HIS A 351 7.62 0.71 6.47
C HIS A 351 6.54 1.62 5.89
N TRP A 352 5.31 1.45 6.32
CA TRP A 352 4.26 2.44 6.09
C TRP A 352 4.17 3.37 7.29
N SER A 353 4.53 4.65 7.12
CA SER A 353 4.91 5.34 5.89
C SER A 353 6.25 6.07 6.06
N ALA A 354 6.83 6.55 4.97
CA ALA A 354 8.04 7.37 5.05
C ALA A 354 7.79 8.66 5.81
N LEU A 355 6.68 9.35 5.51
CA LEU A 355 6.30 10.64 6.07
C LEU A 355 4.89 10.56 6.65
N ASP A 356 4.59 11.37 7.68
CA ASP A 356 3.22 11.65 8.06
C ASP A 356 2.53 12.33 6.88
N ASN A 357 1.38 11.83 6.49
CA ASN A 357 0.73 12.22 5.24
C ASN A 357 -0.80 12.27 5.36
N TYR A 358 -1.48 12.53 4.27
CA TYR A 358 -2.93 12.49 4.16
C TYR A 358 -3.42 11.04 4.13
N GLU A 359 -4.18 10.61 5.15
CA GLU A 359 -4.71 9.25 5.25
C GLU A 359 -6.16 9.17 4.75
N TRP A 360 -6.33 9.24 3.43
CA TRP A 360 -7.58 8.98 2.70
C TRP A 360 -8.83 9.65 3.29
N GLY A 361 -8.73 10.93 3.60
CA GLY A 361 -9.80 11.73 4.19
C GLY A 361 -9.50 12.24 5.59
N HIS A 362 -8.34 11.90 6.16
CA HIS A 362 -7.94 12.25 7.52
C HIS A 362 -6.49 12.73 7.58
N TRP A 363 -6.20 13.55 8.58
CA TRP A 363 -4.86 14.02 8.88
C TRP A 363 -4.34 13.55 10.24
N GLU A 364 -5.26 13.08 11.10
CA GLU A 364 -4.94 12.69 12.48
C GLU A 364 -4.12 11.39 12.58
N PRO A 365 -4.37 10.34 11.78
CA PRO A 365 -3.54 9.15 11.83
C PRO A 365 -2.13 9.45 11.32
N THR A 366 -1.12 9.18 12.16
CA THR A 366 0.29 9.37 11.81
C THR A 366 1.03 8.05 11.81
N PHE A 367 1.55 7.69 10.63
CA PHE A 367 2.34 6.46 10.41
C PHE A 367 3.81 6.73 10.14
N GLY A 368 4.15 7.97 9.77
CA GLY A 368 5.44 8.34 9.20
C GLY A 368 6.63 8.14 10.14
N LEU A 369 7.77 7.82 9.54
CA LEU A 369 9.10 7.90 10.16
C LEU A 369 9.61 9.35 10.22
N ILE A 370 9.01 10.23 9.42
CA ILE A 370 9.31 11.66 9.34
C ILE A 370 8.02 12.41 9.57
N ALA A 371 8.00 13.30 10.57
CA ALA A 371 6.91 14.23 10.75
C ALA A 371 7.02 15.39 9.74
N VAL A 372 5.86 15.92 9.31
CA VAL A 372 5.81 17.05 8.40
C VAL A 372 4.91 18.13 8.98
N ASP A 373 5.43 19.34 9.09
CA ASP A 373 4.64 20.52 9.39
C ASP A 373 3.87 20.95 8.14
N ARG A 374 2.55 20.97 8.21
CA ARG A 374 1.68 21.23 7.03
C ARG A 374 1.62 22.70 6.61
N GLU A 375 2.06 23.63 7.44
CA GLU A 375 2.08 25.05 7.11
C GLU A 375 3.39 25.45 6.44
N THR A 376 4.50 24.88 6.90
CA THR A 376 5.85 25.19 6.43
C THR A 376 6.45 24.14 5.51
N PHE A 377 5.88 22.94 5.50
CA PHE A 377 6.39 21.73 4.87
C PHE A 377 7.79 21.32 5.40
N GLU A 378 8.15 21.73 6.62
CA GLU A 378 9.39 21.29 7.24
C GLU A 378 9.31 19.79 7.57
N ARG A 379 10.39 19.05 7.23
CA ARG A 379 10.55 17.64 7.53
C ARG A 379 11.30 17.47 8.84
N GLN A 380 10.71 16.71 9.76
CA GLN A 380 11.30 16.44 11.08
C GLN A 380 11.46 14.94 11.27
N PRO A 381 12.67 14.38 11.02
CA PRO A 381 12.94 12.96 11.23
C PRO A 381 12.65 12.54 12.67
N LYS A 382 11.88 11.46 12.83
CA LYS A 382 11.57 10.89 14.14
C LYS A 382 12.66 9.90 14.59
N PRO A 383 12.78 9.60 15.89
CA PRO A 383 13.70 8.58 16.38
C PRO A 383 13.54 7.22 15.69
N SER A 384 12.31 6.85 15.31
CA SER A 384 12.02 5.60 14.58
C SER A 384 12.73 5.51 13.22
N LEU A 385 12.95 6.63 12.51
CA LEU A 385 13.72 6.64 11.28
C LEU A 385 15.18 6.24 11.53
N ALA A 386 15.82 6.86 12.51
CA ALA A 386 17.20 6.55 12.88
C ALA A 386 17.34 5.10 13.39
N TRP A 387 16.36 4.64 14.16
CA TRP A 387 16.31 3.26 14.66
C TRP A 387 16.23 2.24 13.51
N LEU A 388 15.31 2.42 12.57
CA LEU A 388 15.13 1.52 11.42
C LEU A 388 16.37 1.54 10.51
N GLY A 389 16.93 2.72 10.25
CA GLY A 389 18.15 2.86 9.46
C GLY A 389 19.38 2.19 10.13
N ASN A 390 19.50 2.25 11.46
CA ASN A 390 20.54 1.52 12.18
C ASN A 390 20.35 0.00 12.08
N LEU A 391 19.10 -0.47 12.14
CA LEU A 391 18.79 -1.87 11.94
C LEU A 391 19.19 -2.32 10.53
N ALA A 392 18.84 -1.55 9.50
CA ALA A 392 19.22 -1.81 8.11
C ALA A 392 20.73 -1.94 7.94
N ARG A 393 21.52 -0.99 8.48
CA ARG A 393 22.99 -1.03 8.44
C ARG A 393 23.59 -2.20 9.19
N SER A 394 22.93 -2.70 10.23
CA SER A 394 23.45 -3.80 11.05
C SER A 394 23.49 -5.14 10.32
N GLY A 395 22.65 -5.33 9.30
CA GLY A 395 22.42 -6.61 8.61
C GLY A 395 21.87 -7.70 9.53
N LYS A 396 21.26 -7.32 10.66
CA LYS A 396 20.69 -8.24 11.66
C LYS A 396 19.21 -7.90 11.86
N GLY A 397 18.41 -8.92 12.09
CA GLY A 397 17.04 -8.72 12.59
C GLY A 397 17.04 -8.08 14.00
N PRO A 398 15.90 -7.53 14.45
CA PRO A 398 15.78 -6.97 15.79
C PRO A 398 16.05 -8.05 16.85
N THR A 399 16.86 -7.70 17.85
CA THR A 399 17.12 -8.58 19.00
C THR A 399 15.95 -8.51 19.97
N THR A 400 15.58 -9.65 20.56
CA THR A 400 14.62 -9.73 21.68
C THR A 400 15.11 -8.94 22.86
#